data_4de240b3132fa11d5705c9d078bd39fc
#
_entry.id   4de240b3132fa11d5705c9d078bd39fc
#
_cell.length_a   1.000
_cell.length_b   1.000
_cell.length_c   1.000
_cell.angle_alpha   90.00
_cell.angle_beta   90.00
_cell.angle_gamma   90.00
#
_symmetry.space_group_name_H-M   'P 1'
#
loop_
_entity.id
_entity.type
_entity.pdbx_description
1 polymer ?
#
loop_
_entity_poly.entity_id
_entity_poly.type
_entity_poly.pdbx_seq_one_letter_code
_entity_poly.pdbx_strand_id
1 'polypeptide(L)'
;MKRSIITLRSLAASLALATLALTACSDQPDKYEPTGGSPQVQYIRLPESADSIITQSYMQRTICLVGSNLRSVRRMFFNDKEAVLNSSFITDNTLLVDIPGEIPSAVTDKIYMVNGDGDTTTHAFHVIVPPPSVMTMSCEYAPAGEEVTITGDYFIQDPYKPLQVLFNDGALGVTDIKSITKNSITFTMPAGATAGRVIVQSVYGKGKSDFVYKDTRNIIFDFDGSHGGMAKGHGWRAGNIRSGGIDGSYLYFGGVKMLGKVGATWAEDNFAMNYWPEPANNFPEISSIPAIAAMLDTCSIADLVLKFECRVPANKAWSASALQAIFTGNADVTYTNANSQYYGNKGLPRGLWIP
;
A
#
# COMPACT_ATOMS: atom_id res chain seq x y z
N MET A 1 -9.29 88.11 -8.17
CA MET A 1 -8.04 87.42 -7.77
C MET A 1 -8.18 86.39 -6.63
N LYS A 2 -9.18 86.40 -5.74
CA LYS A 2 -9.31 85.36 -4.68
C LYS A 2 -9.76 83.98 -5.11
N ARG A 3 -10.48 83.81 -6.24
CA ARG A 3 -10.94 82.53 -6.69
C ARG A 3 -9.84 81.63 -7.38
N SER A 4 -8.84 82.22 -8.03
CA SER A 4 -7.76 81.50 -8.70
C SER A 4 -6.76 80.86 -7.70
N ILE A 5 -6.58 81.47 -6.52
CA ILE A 5 -5.64 80.99 -5.51
C ILE A 5 -6.19 79.72 -4.77
N ILE A 6 -7.53 79.69 -4.59
CA ILE A 6 -8.17 78.54 -3.93
C ILE A 6 -8.15 77.30 -4.84
N THR A 7 -8.34 77.43 -6.14
CA THR A 7 -8.24 76.35 -7.11
C THR A 7 -6.81 75.81 -7.29
N LEU A 8 -5.81 76.69 -7.23
CA LEU A 8 -4.40 76.28 -7.33
C LEU A 8 -3.95 75.52 -6.06
N ARG A 9 -4.41 75.95 -4.88
CA ARG A 9 -4.14 75.23 -3.61
C ARG A 9 -4.86 73.91 -3.49
N SER A 10 -6.08 73.80 -3.99
CA SER A 10 -6.79 72.51 -4.03
C SER A 10 -6.19 71.53 -5.05
N LEU A 11 -5.70 72.05 -6.20
CA LEU A 11 -5.01 71.22 -7.18
C LEU A 11 -3.65 70.70 -6.68
N ALA A 12 -2.91 71.57 -5.95
CA ALA A 12 -1.63 71.16 -5.35
C ALA A 12 -1.81 70.17 -4.22
N ALA A 13 -2.90 70.33 -3.39
CA ALA A 13 -3.23 69.38 -2.33
C ALA A 13 -3.68 68.00 -2.89
N SER A 14 -4.48 67.99 -3.94
CA SER A 14 -4.88 66.75 -4.60
C SER A 14 -3.71 66.04 -5.33
N LEU A 15 -2.76 66.80 -5.90
CA LEU A 15 -1.57 66.22 -6.53
C LEU A 15 -0.61 65.64 -5.47
N ALA A 16 -0.45 66.30 -4.32
CA ALA A 16 0.34 65.81 -3.21
C ALA A 16 -0.28 64.55 -2.55
N LEU A 17 -1.64 64.47 -2.46
CA LEU A 17 -2.32 63.29 -1.97
C LEU A 17 -2.23 62.13 -2.94
N ALA A 18 -2.26 62.38 -4.27
CA ALA A 18 -2.08 61.39 -5.30
C ALA A 18 -0.65 60.80 -5.36
N THR A 19 0.38 61.62 -5.09
CA THR A 19 1.76 61.14 -4.98
C THR A 19 2.02 60.29 -3.73
N LEU A 20 1.38 60.64 -2.58
CA LEU A 20 1.45 59.80 -1.39
C LEU A 20 0.71 58.43 -1.56
N ALA A 21 -0.35 58.39 -2.34
CA ALA A 21 -1.07 57.14 -2.62
C ALA A 21 -0.30 56.21 -3.55
N LEU A 22 0.61 56.73 -4.39
CA LEU A 22 1.44 55.90 -5.31
C LEU A 22 2.66 55.27 -4.61
N THR A 23 3.01 55.72 -3.39
CA THR A 23 4.11 55.10 -2.63
C THR A 23 3.63 54.10 -1.59
N ALA A 24 2.31 53.91 -1.44
CA ALA A 24 1.73 52.99 -0.44
C ALA A 24 1.46 51.57 -0.93
N CYS A 25 1.80 51.23 -2.15
CA CYS A 25 1.65 49.89 -2.73
C CYS A 25 2.97 49.36 -3.27
N SER A 26 3.98 49.27 -2.42
CA SER A 26 5.16 48.46 -2.71
C SER A 26 5.25 47.28 -1.75
N ASP A 27 4.11 46.66 -1.42
CA ASP A 27 4.09 45.31 -0.89
C ASP A 27 4.27 44.29 -2.03
N GLN A 28 5.32 44.49 -2.84
CA GLN A 28 5.91 43.37 -3.52
C GLN A 28 6.61 42.55 -2.44
N PRO A 29 6.29 41.23 -2.30
CA PRO A 29 7.08 40.37 -1.43
C PRO A 29 8.55 40.60 -1.78
N ASP A 30 9.39 40.81 -0.78
CA ASP A 30 10.81 41.04 -0.92
C ASP A 30 11.33 40.05 -1.97
N LYS A 31 11.85 40.58 -3.09
CA LYS A 31 12.50 39.70 -4.07
C LYS A 31 13.55 38.92 -3.32
N TYR A 32 13.49 37.60 -3.47
CA TYR A 32 14.56 36.74 -2.96
C TYR A 32 15.88 37.26 -3.50
N GLU A 33 16.61 37.98 -2.68
CA GLU A 33 17.98 38.40 -2.97
C GLU A 33 18.92 37.49 -2.21
N PRO A 34 19.72 36.72 -2.95
CA PRO A 34 20.70 35.87 -2.32
C PRO A 34 21.73 36.71 -1.55
N THR A 35 22.01 36.31 -0.32
CA THR A 35 23.09 36.91 0.49
C THR A 35 24.39 36.13 0.29
N GLY A 36 25.53 36.78 0.54
CA GLY A 36 26.84 36.14 0.60
C GLY A 36 27.11 35.58 2.01
N GLY A 37 28.22 34.85 2.16
CA GLY A 37 28.69 34.30 3.42
C GLY A 37 28.23 32.88 3.72
N SER A 38 28.56 32.37 4.90
CA SER A 38 28.34 30.97 5.26
C SER A 38 27.05 30.78 6.04
N PRO A 39 26.16 29.89 5.62
CA PRO A 39 24.94 29.58 6.34
C PRO A 39 25.24 28.84 7.66
N GLN A 40 24.45 29.15 8.71
CA GLN A 40 24.58 28.53 10.01
C GLN A 40 23.23 28.00 10.47
N VAL A 41 23.13 26.71 10.75
CA VAL A 41 21.92 26.07 11.32
C VAL A 41 22.09 25.95 12.83
N GLN A 42 21.14 26.50 13.56
CA GLN A 42 21.09 26.37 15.03
C GLN A 42 20.32 25.11 15.43
N TYR A 43 19.17 24.88 14.83
CA TYR A 43 18.35 23.68 15.01
C TYR A 43 17.44 23.43 13.83
N ILE A 44 16.86 22.24 13.80
CA ILE A 44 15.86 21.83 12.80
C ILE A 44 14.58 21.46 13.52
N ARG A 45 13.45 21.83 12.93
CA ARG A 45 12.12 21.55 13.50
C ARG A 45 11.13 21.07 12.43
N LEU A 46 9.98 20.57 12.87
CA LEU A 46 8.85 20.32 11.99
C LEU A 46 8.15 21.65 11.67
N PRO A 47 7.67 21.88 10.44
CA PRO A 47 6.95 23.10 10.07
C PRO A 47 5.72 23.34 10.94
N GLU A 48 4.97 22.30 11.25
CA GLU A 48 3.74 22.30 12.03
C GLU A 48 3.94 22.44 13.54
N SER A 49 5.17 22.36 14.04
CA SER A 49 5.49 22.41 15.49
C SER A 49 6.67 23.33 15.74
N ALA A 50 6.39 24.54 16.22
CA ALA A 50 7.40 25.57 16.45
C ALA A 50 8.44 25.16 17.52
N ASP A 51 8.00 24.40 18.51
CA ASP A 51 8.81 24.03 19.69
C ASP A 51 9.54 22.67 19.49
N SER A 52 9.35 22.01 18.34
CA SER A 52 10.05 20.77 18.07
C SER A 52 11.52 21.01 17.75
N ILE A 53 12.38 20.16 18.27
CA ILE A 53 13.79 20.09 17.85
C ILE A 53 14.04 18.64 17.39
N ILE A 54 14.43 18.48 16.13
CA ILE A 54 14.65 17.18 15.54
C ILE A 54 16.08 17.06 14.99
N THR A 55 16.65 15.86 15.14
CA THR A 55 17.96 15.50 14.58
C THR A 55 17.86 14.44 13.50
N GLN A 56 16.62 13.97 13.23
CA GLN A 56 16.31 12.96 12.21
C GLN A 56 14.88 13.12 11.70
N SER A 57 14.63 12.69 10.46
CA SER A 57 13.28 12.59 9.90
C SER A 57 13.26 11.62 8.71
N TYR A 58 12.05 11.17 8.34
CA TYR A 58 11.85 10.31 7.18
C TYR A 58 12.10 11.05 5.87
N MET A 59 12.50 10.31 4.84
CA MET A 59 12.52 10.78 3.45
C MET A 59 11.15 11.37 3.07
N GLN A 60 11.13 12.33 2.13
CA GLN A 60 9.93 13.01 1.63
C GLN A 60 9.17 13.84 2.69
N ARG A 61 9.75 14.08 3.86
CA ARG A 61 9.18 14.95 4.89
C ARG A 61 9.71 16.37 4.73
N THR A 62 8.82 17.35 4.84
CA THR A 62 9.23 18.76 4.92
C THR A 62 9.80 19.05 6.30
N ILE A 63 10.94 19.72 6.37
CA ILE A 63 11.56 20.20 7.59
C ILE A 63 11.85 21.71 7.50
N CYS A 64 12.01 22.36 8.63
CA CYS A 64 12.36 23.75 8.74
C CYS A 64 13.72 23.88 9.44
N LEU A 65 14.73 24.34 8.71
CA LEU A 65 15.99 24.74 9.29
C LEU A 65 15.84 26.14 9.88
N VAL A 66 16.33 26.35 11.09
CA VAL A 66 16.36 27.63 11.78
C VAL A 66 17.80 28.01 12.08
N GLY A 67 18.17 29.24 11.74
CA GLY A 67 19.56 29.66 11.89
C GLY A 67 19.81 31.10 11.46
N SER A 68 20.92 31.34 10.81
CA SER A 68 21.30 32.65 10.27
C SER A 68 21.96 32.49 8.90
N ASN A 69 21.81 33.54 8.08
CA ASN A 69 22.39 33.59 6.73
C ASN A 69 21.94 32.46 5.79
N LEU A 70 20.71 31.92 5.99
CA LEU A 70 20.20 30.81 5.20
C LEU A 70 19.83 31.23 3.76
N ARG A 71 19.67 32.53 3.47
CA ARG A 71 19.55 33.06 2.10
C ARG A 71 20.80 32.87 1.25
N SER A 72 21.93 32.57 1.85
CA SER A 72 23.19 32.29 1.11
C SER A 72 23.17 30.91 0.45
N VAL A 73 22.31 29.98 0.88
CA VAL A 73 22.26 28.61 0.37
C VAL A 73 21.78 28.57 -1.08
N ARG A 74 22.54 27.92 -1.94
CA ARG A 74 22.23 27.70 -3.36
C ARG A 74 21.89 26.26 -3.67
N ARG A 75 22.59 25.34 -3.00
CA ARG A 75 22.37 23.89 -3.15
C ARG A 75 22.38 23.28 -1.76
N MET A 76 21.56 22.26 -1.60
CA MET A 76 21.48 21.51 -0.34
C MET A 76 21.44 20.02 -0.65
N PHE A 77 22.16 19.26 0.15
CA PHE A 77 22.19 17.80 0.04
C PHE A 77 21.92 17.19 1.39
N PHE A 78 21.12 16.13 1.38
CA PHE A 78 20.95 15.20 2.49
C PHE A 78 21.74 13.94 2.17
N ASN A 79 22.80 13.68 2.91
CA ASN A 79 23.80 12.71 2.53
C ASN A 79 24.39 13.06 1.14
N ASP A 80 24.14 12.21 0.14
CA ASP A 80 24.56 12.41 -1.26
C ASP A 80 23.42 12.84 -2.20
N LYS A 81 22.18 13.06 -1.66
CA LYS A 81 21.01 13.41 -2.49
C LYS A 81 20.69 14.89 -2.41
N GLU A 82 20.56 15.51 -3.58
CA GLU A 82 20.27 16.94 -3.69
C GLU A 82 18.78 17.21 -3.43
N ALA A 83 18.51 18.18 -2.55
CA ALA A 83 17.16 18.66 -2.27
C ALA A 83 16.79 19.79 -3.22
N VAL A 84 15.51 19.86 -3.59
CA VAL A 84 14.97 20.97 -4.39
C VAL A 84 14.68 22.16 -3.48
N LEU A 85 15.38 23.26 -3.72
CA LEU A 85 15.16 24.50 -2.98
C LEU A 85 14.13 25.39 -3.69
N ASN A 86 13.17 25.90 -2.90
CA ASN A 86 12.23 26.91 -3.36
C ASN A 86 12.52 28.25 -2.66
N SER A 87 12.94 29.24 -3.44
CA SER A 87 13.32 30.57 -2.93
C SER A 87 12.20 31.26 -2.14
N SER A 88 10.94 30.94 -2.40
CA SER A 88 9.80 31.48 -1.65
C SER A 88 9.73 31.00 -0.21
N PHE A 89 10.42 29.91 0.11
CA PHE A 89 10.46 29.31 1.45
C PHE A 89 11.81 29.50 2.15
N ILE A 90 12.62 30.45 1.65
CA ILE A 90 13.93 30.74 2.21
C ILE A 90 13.96 32.19 2.70
N THR A 91 14.12 32.36 3.99
CA THR A 91 14.44 33.65 4.63
C THR A 91 15.87 33.62 5.15
N ASP A 92 16.35 34.71 5.73
CA ASP A 92 17.68 34.69 6.33
C ASP A 92 17.77 33.77 7.56
N ASN A 93 16.64 33.61 8.27
CA ASN A 93 16.60 32.86 9.52
C ASN A 93 15.90 31.50 9.43
N THR A 94 15.15 31.24 8.36
CA THR A 94 14.42 29.98 8.18
C THR A 94 14.50 29.49 6.74
N LEU A 95 14.62 28.17 6.59
CA LEU A 95 14.60 27.49 5.29
C LEU A 95 13.74 26.24 5.40
N LEU A 96 12.62 26.20 4.65
CA LEU A 96 11.82 24.99 4.52
C LEU A 96 12.27 24.22 3.30
N VAL A 97 12.42 22.91 3.47
CA VAL A 97 12.86 22.00 2.41
C VAL A 97 12.31 20.60 2.62
N ASP A 98 12.02 19.92 1.52
CA ASP A 98 11.67 18.50 1.54
C ASP A 98 12.93 17.66 1.52
N ILE A 99 13.02 16.68 2.40
CA ILE A 99 14.07 15.67 2.36
C ILE A 99 13.89 14.86 1.09
N PRO A 100 14.94 14.66 0.26
CA PRO A 100 14.82 13.90 -0.98
C PRO A 100 14.20 12.52 -0.80
N GLY A 101 13.36 12.12 -1.78
CA GLY A 101 12.77 10.77 -1.82
C GLY A 101 13.68 9.72 -2.44
N GLU A 102 14.87 10.10 -2.89
CA GLU A 102 15.86 9.18 -3.40
C GLU A 102 16.68 8.58 -2.25
N ILE A 103 16.92 7.27 -2.36
CA ILE A 103 17.70 6.56 -1.35
C ILE A 103 19.16 6.98 -1.44
N PRO A 104 19.79 7.35 -0.32
CA PRO A 104 21.20 7.70 -0.31
C PRO A 104 22.06 6.52 -0.77
N SER A 105 23.03 6.81 -1.64
CA SER A 105 24.08 5.83 -2.02
C SER A 105 25.24 5.84 -1.02
N ALA A 106 25.42 6.98 -0.33
CA ALA A 106 26.39 7.15 0.73
C ALA A 106 25.70 7.82 1.93
N VAL A 107 25.72 7.16 3.07
CA VAL A 107 25.12 7.68 4.33
C VAL A 107 26.20 8.38 5.13
N THR A 108 26.07 9.69 5.31
CA THR A 108 27.01 10.53 6.06
C THR A 108 26.41 11.12 7.31
N ASP A 109 25.07 11.01 7.46
CA ASP A 109 24.27 11.63 8.54
C ASP A 109 24.46 13.14 8.65
N LYS A 110 24.56 13.80 7.46
CA LYS A 110 24.76 15.24 7.36
C LYS A 110 23.88 15.88 6.29
N ILE A 111 23.49 17.11 6.56
CA ILE A 111 23.04 18.07 5.57
C ILE A 111 24.27 18.86 5.11
N TYR A 112 24.43 19.03 3.83
CA TYR A 112 25.45 19.87 3.20
C TYR A 112 24.76 21.07 2.57
N MET A 113 25.21 22.26 2.90
CA MET A 113 24.70 23.53 2.36
C MET A 113 25.82 24.21 1.60
N VAL A 114 25.61 24.46 0.32
CA VAL A 114 26.56 25.12 -0.56
C VAL A 114 26.09 26.54 -0.82
N ASN A 115 26.92 27.53 -0.53
CA ASN A 115 26.63 28.95 -0.76
C ASN A 115 26.96 29.38 -2.21
N GLY A 116 26.79 30.68 -2.51
CA GLY A 116 27.07 31.24 -3.83
C GLY A 116 28.54 31.25 -4.22
N ASP A 117 29.43 31.20 -3.25
CA ASP A 117 30.88 31.20 -3.44
C ASP A 117 31.43 29.76 -3.64
N GLY A 118 30.57 28.76 -3.46
CA GLY A 118 30.94 27.34 -3.56
C GLY A 118 31.41 26.75 -2.25
N ASP A 119 31.44 27.51 -1.16
CA ASP A 119 31.77 27.00 0.15
C ASP A 119 30.68 26.10 0.70
N THR A 120 31.07 25.03 1.37
CA THR A 120 30.15 24.06 1.93
C THR A 120 30.17 24.08 3.45
N THR A 121 29.02 24.25 4.06
CA THR A 121 28.83 24.04 5.51
C THR A 121 27.99 22.80 5.76
N THR A 122 28.15 22.19 6.94
CA THR A 122 27.45 20.94 7.28
C THR A 122 26.73 21.05 8.61
N HIS A 123 25.59 20.32 8.71
CA HIS A 123 24.87 20.14 9.95
C HIS A 123 24.53 18.65 10.12
N ALA A 124 24.68 18.13 11.35
CA ALA A 124 24.39 16.72 11.64
C ALA A 124 22.87 16.47 11.56
N PHE A 125 22.47 15.51 10.75
CA PHE A 125 21.07 15.12 10.57
C PHE A 125 20.94 13.74 9.96
N HIS A 126 20.16 12.87 10.60
CA HIS A 126 19.94 11.51 10.13
C HIS A 126 18.66 11.42 9.26
N VAL A 127 18.80 10.94 8.03
CA VAL A 127 17.68 10.64 7.14
C VAL A 127 17.23 9.21 7.35
N ILE A 128 16.02 9.04 7.85
CA ILE A 128 15.43 7.72 8.10
C ILE A 128 14.89 7.17 6.76
N VAL A 129 15.49 6.11 6.29
CA VAL A 129 14.96 5.29 5.19
C VAL A 129 14.06 4.22 5.79
N PRO A 130 12.79 4.12 5.38
CA PRO A 130 11.90 3.09 5.91
C PRO A 130 12.45 1.67 5.68
N PRO A 131 12.18 0.73 6.59
CA PRO A 131 12.46 -0.67 6.35
C PRO A 131 11.58 -1.20 5.20
N PRO A 132 11.90 -2.36 4.61
CA PRO A 132 11.07 -3.00 3.61
C PRO A 132 9.62 -3.15 4.08
N SER A 133 8.67 -2.89 3.19
CA SER A 133 7.25 -3.18 3.37
C SER A 133 6.88 -4.33 2.43
N VAL A 134 6.24 -5.39 2.92
CA VAL A 134 5.89 -6.59 2.13
C VAL A 134 4.38 -6.72 2.11
N MET A 135 3.75 -6.41 0.97
CA MET A 135 2.30 -6.24 0.89
C MET A 135 1.59 -7.48 0.37
N THR A 136 2.05 -8.05 -0.76
CA THR A 136 1.38 -9.19 -1.41
C THR A 136 2.37 -10.25 -1.86
N MET A 137 1.85 -11.44 -2.13
CA MET A 137 2.56 -12.56 -2.75
C MET A 137 1.71 -13.14 -3.89
N SER A 138 2.32 -13.52 -4.98
CA SER A 138 1.61 -14.06 -6.16
C SER A 138 0.86 -15.35 -5.87
N CYS A 139 1.34 -16.17 -4.95
CA CYS A 139 0.66 -17.35 -4.44
C CYS A 139 1.08 -17.59 -2.98
N GLU A 140 0.17 -17.40 -2.03
CA GLU A 140 0.42 -17.59 -0.59
C GLU A 140 0.52 -19.08 -0.19
N TYR A 141 0.19 -20.00 -1.09
CA TYR A 141 0.24 -21.45 -0.88
C TYR A 141 1.23 -22.19 -1.80
N ALA A 142 2.12 -21.45 -2.46
CA ALA A 142 3.07 -22.04 -3.41
C ALA A 142 3.92 -23.13 -2.76
N PRO A 143 4.02 -24.32 -3.37
CA PRO A 143 4.90 -25.38 -2.88
C PRO A 143 6.37 -25.04 -3.11
N ALA A 144 7.25 -25.78 -2.44
CA ALA A 144 8.69 -25.68 -2.66
C ALA A 144 9.06 -25.90 -4.14
N GLY A 145 9.98 -25.08 -4.66
CA GLY A 145 10.44 -25.14 -6.05
C GLY A 145 9.61 -24.31 -7.03
N GLU A 146 8.45 -23.79 -6.65
CA GLU A 146 7.63 -22.90 -7.49
C GLU A 146 8.20 -21.48 -7.47
N GLU A 147 8.12 -20.79 -8.62
CA GLU A 147 8.53 -19.39 -8.71
C GLU A 147 7.41 -18.47 -8.23
N VAL A 148 7.73 -17.57 -7.33
CA VAL A 148 6.79 -16.61 -6.76
C VAL A 148 7.36 -15.20 -6.76
N THR A 149 6.45 -14.22 -6.75
CA THR A 149 6.80 -12.81 -6.64
C THR A 149 6.12 -12.20 -5.43
N ILE A 150 6.87 -11.55 -4.57
CA ILE A 150 6.34 -10.65 -3.54
C ILE A 150 6.40 -9.22 -4.02
N THR A 151 5.41 -8.41 -3.63
CA THR A 151 5.36 -6.97 -3.91
C THR A 151 5.36 -6.17 -2.62
N GLY A 152 5.83 -4.94 -2.72
CA GLY A 152 5.94 -4.05 -1.58
C GLY A 152 6.71 -2.79 -1.90
N ASP A 153 7.39 -2.24 -0.90
CA ASP A 153 8.23 -1.05 -1.05
C ASP A 153 9.56 -1.19 -0.29
N TYR A 154 10.51 -0.33 -0.67
CA TYR A 154 11.84 -0.25 -0.06
C TYR A 154 12.65 -1.55 -0.11
N PHE A 155 12.52 -2.31 -1.19
CA PHE A 155 13.35 -3.48 -1.46
C PHE A 155 14.71 -3.03 -2.00
N ILE A 156 15.57 -2.60 -1.08
CA ILE A 156 16.83 -1.96 -1.39
C ILE A 156 17.97 -2.96 -1.27
N GLN A 157 18.69 -3.15 -2.36
CA GLN A 157 19.92 -3.92 -2.34
C GLN A 157 21.10 -3.07 -1.88
N ASP A 158 21.95 -3.66 -1.09
CA ASP A 158 23.22 -3.09 -0.69
C ASP A 158 24.34 -4.06 -1.10
N PRO A 159 25.44 -3.60 -1.72
CA PRO A 159 26.50 -4.48 -2.19
C PRO A 159 27.27 -5.19 -1.05
N TYR A 160 27.24 -4.64 0.16
CA TYR A 160 27.93 -5.20 1.33
C TYR A 160 27.00 -5.97 2.26
N LYS A 161 25.69 -5.67 2.22
CA LYS A 161 24.64 -6.35 2.99
C LYS A 161 23.47 -6.65 2.08
N PRO A 162 23.55 -7.72 1.27
CA PRO A 162 22.50 -8.06 0.32
C PRO A 162 21.14 -8.22 1.01
N LEU A 163 20.08 -7.80 0.30
CA LEU A 163 18.71 -7.99 0.73
C LEU A 163 18.42 -9.50 0.87
N GLN A 164 17.71 -9.88 1.93
CA GLN A 164 17.33 -11.26 2.22
C GLN A 164 15.81 -11.40 2.29
N VAL A 165 15.30 -12.49 1.75
CA VAL A 165 13.92 -12.94 1.96
C VAL A 165 13.95 -14.15 2.88
N LEU A 166 13.18 -14.09 3.97
CA LEU A 166 13.27 -15.05 5.06
C LEU A 166 11.87 -15.61 5.39
N PHE A 167 11.83 -16.91 5.63
CA PHE A 167 10.67 -17.65 6.14
C PHE A 167 10.95 -18.17 7.57
N ASN A 168 9.96 -18.81 8.18
CA ASN A 168 10.09 -19.49 9.49
C ASN A 168 10.62 -18.53 10.57
N ASP A 169 9.99 -17.34 10.68
CA ASP A 169 10.40 -16.25 11.57
C ASP A 169 11.89 -15.83 11.44
N GLY A 170 12.44 -15.98 10.25
CA GLY A 170 13.79 -15.59 9.91
C GLY A 170 14.82 -16.73 9.95
N ALA A 171 14.39 -17.95 10.24
CA ALA A 171 15.30 -19.11 10.33
C ALA A 171 15.64 -19.72 8.96
N LEU A 172 14.81 -19.49 7.92
CA LEU A 172 14.99 -20.05 6.59
C LEU A 172 15.15 -18.93 5.55
N GLY A 173 16.34 -18.81 4.98
CA GLY A 173 16.64 -17.85 3.90
C GLY A 173 16.34 -18.40 2.52
N VAL A 174 15.84 -17.53 1.63
CA VAL A 174 15.74 -17.83 0.21
C VAL A 174 17.12 -17.71 -0.43
N THR A 175 17.53 -18.73 -1.14
CA THR A 175 18.84 -18.78 -1.83
C THR A 175 18.77 -18.54 -3.33
N ASP A 176 17.62 -18.77 -3.95
CA ASP A 176 17.41 -18.64 -5.38
C ASP A 176 16.50 -17.44 -5.69
N ILE A 177 17.08 -16.25 -5.64
CA ILE A 177 16.42 -14.99 -6.00
C ILE A 177 16.67 -14.73 -7.48
N LYS A 178 15.60 -14.59 -8.26
CA LYS A 178 15.64 -14.36 -9.72
C LYS A 178 15.77 -12.89 -10.07
N SER A 179 15.04 -12.02 -9.37
CA SER A 179 15.08 -10.59 -9.61
C SER A 179 14.69 -9.81 -8.36
N ILE A 180 15.27 -8.61 -8.23
CA ILE A 180 14.89 -7.64 -7.21
C ILE A 180 14.73 -6.29 -7.88
N THR A 181 13.59 -5.66 -7.68
CA THR A 181 13.32 -4.25 -7.97
C THR A 181 13.01 -3.52 -6.67
N LYS A 182 12.80 -2.22 -6.71
CA LYS A 182 12.39 -1.43 -5.54
C LYS A 182 11.06 -1.91 -4.93
N ASN A 183 10.18 -2.49 -5.76
CA ASN A 183 8.81 -2.81 -5.39
C ASN A 183 8.45 -4.30 -5.57
N SER A 184 9.35 -5.13 -6.07
CA SER A 184 9.09 -6.56 -6.28
C SER A 184 10.34 -7.41 -6.12
N ILE A 185 10.16 -8.63 -5.61
CA ILE A 185 11.20 -9.65 -5.52
C ILE A 185 10.61 -10.95 -6.07
N THR A 186 11.25 -11.53 -7.09
CA THR A 186 10.90 -12.84 -7.63
C THR A 186 11.93 -13.86 -7.19
N PHE A 187 11.49 -15.01 -6.70
CA PHE A 187 12.35 -16.05 -6.17
C PHE A 187 11.69 -17.44 -6.27
N THR A 188 12.52 -18.47 -6.14
CA THR A 188 12.03 -19.85 -6.01
C THR A 188 11.73 -20.16 -4.55
N MET A 189 10.55 -20.73 -4.28
CA MET A 189 10.12 -21.12 -2.94
C MET A 189 11.10 -22.11 -2.30
N PRO A 190 11.65 -21.81 -1.13
CA PRO A 190 12.61 -22.69 -0.47
C PRO A 190 11.93 -23.93 0.10
N ALA A 191 12.65 -25.06 0.05
CA ALA A 191 12.22 -26.25 0.75
C ALA A 191 12.19 -26.02 2.27
N GLY A 192 11.16 -26.52 2.96
CA GLY A 192 11.00 -26.38 4.41
C GLY A 192 10.38 -25.07 4.88
N ALA A 193 9.87 -24.24 3.96
CA ALA A 193 9.05 -23.10 4.34
C ALA A 193 7.75 -23.56 5.02
N THR A 194 7.49 -23.04 6.22
CA THR A 194 6.30 -23.32 7.03
C THR A 194 5.39 -22.10 7.10
N ALA A 195 4.15 -22.31 7.54
CA ALA A 195 3.18 -21.24 7.72
C ALA A 195 3.74 -20.09 8.57
N GLY A 196 3.57 -18.87 8.10
CA GLY A 196 4.08 -17.70 8.81
C GLY A 196 4.21 -16.46 7.94
N ARG A 197 4.56 -15.33 8.55
CA ARG A 197 4.83 -14.10 7.81
C ARG A 197 6.18 -14.19 7.11
N VAL A 198 6.23 -13.70 5.88
CA VAL A 198 7.47 -13.55 5.12
C VAL A 198 8.19 -12.30 5.63
N ILE A 199 9.50 -12.39 5.80
CA ILE A 199 10.33 -11.28 6.25
C ILE A 199 11.26 -10.88 5.11
N VAL A 200 11.32 -9.59 4.81
CA VAL A 200 12.37 -9.02 3.96
C VAL A 200 13.29 -8.20 4.84
N GLN A 201 14.58 -8.50 4.78
CA GLN A 201 15.62 -7.80 5.52
C GLN A 201 16.54 -7.06 4.56
N SER A 202 16.67 -5.75 4.75
CA SER A 202 17.64 -4.90 4.06
C SER A 202 18.63 -4.29 5.09
N VAL A 203 19.56 -3.49 4.60
CA VAL A 203 20.45 -2.67 5.45
C VAL A 203 19.66 -1.69 6.33
N TYR A 204 18.47 -1.27 5.90
CA TYR A 204 17.61 -0.32 6.63
C TYR A 204 16.63 -0.97 7.60
N GLY A 205 16.66 -2.27 7.76
CA GLY A 205 15.83 -2.98 8.74
C GLY A 205 15.09 -4.17 8.16
N LYS A 206 14.12 -4.67 8.94
CA LYS A 206 13.28 -5.83 8.62
C LYS A 206 11.83 -5.41 8.47
N GLY A 207 11.18 -5.85 7.39
CA GLY A 207 9.75 -5.78 7.20
C GLY A 207 9.12 -7.17 7.24
N LYS A 208 7.97 -7.29 7.90
CA LYS A 208 7.14 -8.50 7.89
C LYS A 208 5.99 -8.30 6.92
N SER A 209 5.59 -9.36 6.22
CA SER A 209 4.47 -9.33 5.29
C SER A 209 3.14 -9.01 5.99
N ASP A 210 2.25 -8.34 5.25
CA ASP A 210 0.87 -8.13 5.68
C ASP A 210 0.04 -9.42 5.60
N PHE A 211 0.42 -10.33 4.72
CA PHE A 211 -0.16 -11.66 4.57
C PHE A 211 0.60 -12.73 5.38
N VAL A 212 0.01 -13.89 5.49
CA VAL A 212 0.61 -15.09 6.10
C VAL A 212 0.73 -16.17 5.03
N TYR A 213 1.95 -16.61 4.75
CA TYR A 213 2.20 -17.77 3.86
C TYR A 213 1.60 -19.02 4.51
N LYS A 214 0.87 -19.82 3.71
CA LYS A 214 0.12 -21.02 4.15
C LYS A 214 -0.75 -20.77 5.38
N ASP A 215 -1.53 -19.69 5.34
CA ASP A 215 -2.46 -19.36 6.42
C ASP A 215 -3.58 -20.41 6.50
N THR A 216 -3.61 -21.15 7.58
CA THR A 216 -4.63 -22.19 7.85
C THR A 216 -5.74 -21.72 8.80
N ARG A 217 -5.73 -20.44 9.18
CA ARG A 217 -6.79 -19.87 10.04
C ARG A 217 -8.03 -19.57 9.23
N ASN A 218 -9.20 -19.80 9.81
CA ASN A 218 -10.51 -19.46 9.23
C ASN A 218 -10.77 -20.08 7.85
N ILE A 219 -10.28 -21.29 7.60
CA ILE A 219 -10.52 -22.01 6.36
C ILE A 219 -11.98 -22.46 6.30
N ILE A 220 -12.69 -22.03 5.24
CA ILE A 220 -14.06 -22.46 4.97
C ILE A 220 -14.04 -23.79 4.20
N PHE A 221 -13.25 -23.85 3.12
CA PHE A 221 -13.08 -25.05 2.30
C PHE A 221 -11.62 -25.49 2.32
N ASP A 222 -11.40 -26.71 2.74
CA ASP A 222 -10.13 -27.41 2.68
C ASP A 222 -10.37 -28.72 1.92
N PHE A 223 -10.05 -28.71 0.63
CA PHE A 223 -10.34 -29.85 -0.25
C PHE A 223 -9.46 -31.08 0.04
N ASP A 224 -8.44 -30.93 0.86
CA ASP A 224 -7.61 -32.02 1.36
C ASP A 224 -8.07 -32.57 2.71
N GLY A 225 -8.94 -31.84 3.41
CA GLY A 225 -9.51 -32.22 4.69
C GLY A 225 -8.52 -32.20 5.86
N SER A 226 -7.38 -31.52 5.72
CA SER A 226 -6.28 -31.56 6.71
C SER A 226 -6.35 -30.45 7.75
N HIS A 227 -7.11 -29.37 7.52
CA HIS A 227 -7.10 -28.16 8.35
C HIS A 227 -8.46 -27.80 8.95
N GLY A 228 -9.43 -28.70 8.88
CA GLY A 228 -10.72 -28.55 9.56
C GLY A 228 -11.79 -27.77 8.78
N GLY A 229 -11.52 -27.38 7.54
CA GLY A 229 -12.53 -26.84 6.63
C GLY A 229 -13.40 -27.94 6.00
N MET A 230 -14.36 -27.53 5.18
CA MET A 230 -15.20 -28.47 4.43
C MET A 230 -14.45 -29.02 3.22
N ALA A 231 -14.37 -30.34 3.09
CA ALA A 231 -13.64 -30.97 1.99
C ALA A 231 -14.41 -30.98 0.66
N LYS A 232 -15.72 -30.77 0.68
CA LYS A 232 -16.61 -30.73 -0.50
C LYS A 232 -17.92 -30.02 -0.17
N GLY A 233 -18.66 -29.66 -1.20
CA GLY A 233 -20.00 -29.16 -1.07
C GLY A 233 -21.02 -30.27 -0.76
N HIS A 234 -22.28 -29.92 -0.76
CA HIS A 234 -23.40 -30.74 -0.32
C HIS A 234 -24.20 -31.32 -1.50
N GLY A 235 -24.65 -32.57 -1.35
CA GLY A 235 -25.52 -33.22 -2.30
C GLY A 235 -25.00 -33.28 -3.73
N TRP A 236 -25.86 -33.08 -4.71
CA TRP A 236 -25.46 -33.01 -6.13
C TRP A 236 -24.65 -31.74 -6.49
N ARG A 237 -24.44 -30.84 -5.57
CA ARG A 237 -23.58 -29.66 -5.68
C ARG A 237 -22.33 -29.78 -4.83
N ALA A 238 -21.85 -31.00 -4.72
CA ALA A 238 -20.64 -31.30 -3.96
C ALA A 238 -19.38 -30.66 -4.52
N GLY A 239 -19.42 -30.31 -5.82
CA GLY A 239 -18.28 -29.80 -6.55
C GLY A 239 -17.43 -30.89 -7.19
N ASN A 240 -16.70 -30.53 -8.24
CA ASN A 240 -15.77 -31.44 -8.95
C ASN A 240 -14.37 -31.30 -8.33
N ILE A 241 -14.10 -32.06 -7.28
CA ILE A 241 -12.82 -32.03 -6.58
C ILE A 241 -11.81 -32.93 -7.29
N ARG A 242 -10.61 -32.42 -7.52
CA ARG A 242 -9.50 -33.10 -8.20
C ARG A 242 -8.22 -32.93 -7.40
N SER A 243 -7.31 -33.90 -7.52
CA SER A 243 -5.95 -33.82 -6.99
C SER A 243 -4.98 -33.16 -7.96
N GLY A 244 -3.80 -32.76 -7.48
CA GLY A 244 -2.74 -32.17 -8.30
C GLY A 244 -2.95 -30.68 -8.59
N GLY A 245 -3.54 -29.94 -7.64
CA GLY A 245 -3.60 -28.49 -7.64
C GLY A 245 -2.28 -27.83 -7.29
N ILE A 246 -2.33 -26.53 -6.96
CA ILE A 246 -1.17 -25.75 -6.52
C ILE A 246 -0.63 -26.32 -5.20
N ASP A 247 -1.52 -26.61 -4.27
CA ASP A 247 -1.21 -27.21 -2.97
C ASP A 247 -2.30 -28.27 -2.66
N GLY A 248 -2.12 -29.50 -3.18
CA GLY A 248 -3.04 -30.60 -2.96
C GLY A 248 -4.26 -30.65 -3.87
N SER A 249 -5.45 -30.88 -3.30
CA SER A 249 -6.71 -30.98 -4.01
C SER A 249 -7.34 -29.64 -4.28
N TYR A 250 -8.13 -29.54 -5.34
CA TYR A 250 -8.75 -28.29 -5.76
C TYR A 250 -10.14 -28.50 -6.35
N LEU A 251 -10.96 -27.46 -6.27
CA LEU A 251 -12.25 -27.39 -6.95
C LEU A 251 -12.04 -27.05 -8.41
N TYR A 252 -12.49 -27.94 -9.31
CA TYR A 252 -12.36 -27.76 -10.75
C TYR A 252 -13.68 -27.24 -11.35
N PHE A 253 -13.63 -26.09 -11.99
CA PHE A 253 -14.71 -25.58 -12.81
C PHE A 253 -14.39 -25.81 -14.29
N GLY A 254 -15.20 -26.59 -15.01
CA GLY A 254 -15.00 -26.83 -16.42
C GLY A 254 -15.30 -28.26 -16.88
N GLY A 255 -14.80 -28.61 -18.05
CA GLY A 255 -14.98 -29.95 -18.66
C GLY A 255 -16.32 -30.13 -19.37
N VAL A 256 -17.26 -29.22 -19.22
CA VAL A 256 -18.58 -29.21 -19.87
C VAL A 256 -18.84 -27.81 -20.44
N LYS A 257 -19.42 -27.75 -21.65
CA LYS A 257 -19.84 -26.49 -22.22
C LYS A 257 -21.15 -26.03 -21.55
N MET A 258 -21.13 -24.88 -20.90
CA MET A 258 -22.36 -24.24 -20.45
C MET A 258 -23.19 -23.82 -21.67
N LEU A 259 -24.44 -24.25 -21.70
CA LEU A 259 -25.37 -23.79 -22.72
C LEU A 259 -26.05 -22.52 -22.19
N GLY A 260 -26.07 -21.46 -22.98
CA GLY A 260 -26.71 -20.18 -22.62
C GLY A 260 -28.24 -20.23 -22.51
N LYS A 261 -28.79 -21.42 -22.29
CA LYS A 261 -30.23 -21.69 -22.24
C LYS A 261 -30.60 -22.31 -20.90
N VAL A 262 -31.53 -21.70 -20.21
CA VAL A 262 -32.07 -22.21 -18.93
C VAL A 262 -32.59 -23.63 -19.11
N GLY A 263 -32.22 -24.54 -18.22
CA GLY A 263 -32.69 -25.93 -18.19
C GLY A 263 -32.01 -26.86 -19.20
N ALA A 264 -30.95 -26.44 -19.84
CA ALA A 264 -30.31 -27.22 -20.90
C ALA A 264 -29.29 -28.27 -20.38
N THR A 265 -28.72 -28.10 -19.20
CA THR A 265 -27.80 -29.09 -18.58
C THR A 265 -27.87 -29.00 -17.05
N TRP A 266 -27.78 -30.15 -16.41
CA TRP A 266 -27.62 -30.30 -14.97
C TRP A 266 -26.16 -30.56 -14.58
N ALA A 267 -25.21 -29.96 -15.29
CA ALA A 267 -23.79 -30.10 -14.99
C ALA A 267 -23.36 -29.24 -13.80
N GLU A 268 -24.12 -29.25 -12.73
CA GLU A 268 -23.94 -28.33 -11.59
C GLU A 268 -22.62 -28.52 -10.87
N ASP A 269 -22.17 -29.79 -10.74
CA ASP A 269 -20.88 -30.08 -10.09
C ASP A 269 -19.67 -29.60 -10.88
N ASN A 270 -19.84 -29.26 -12.17
CA ASN A 270 -18.78 -28.72 -12.98
C ASN A 270 -18.66 -27.18 -12.90
N PHE A 271 -19.67 -26.49 -12.35
CA PHE A 271 -19.76 -25.04 -12.33
C PHE A 271 -20.34 -24.48 -11.03
N ALA A 272 -20.69 -25.33 -10.08
CA ALA A 272 -21.24 -24.89 -8.80
C ALA A 272 -20.75 -25.81 -7.68
N MET A 273 -20.53 -25.22 -6.53
CA MET A 273 -20.38 -25.92 -5.28
C MET A 273 -21.19 -25.13 -4.25
N ASN A 274 -22.05 -25.84 -3.52
CA ASN A 274 -22.85 -25.22 -2.48
C ASN A 274 -22.52 -25.87 -1.14
N TYR A 275 -22.37 -25.04 -0.15
CA TYR A 275 -22.51 -25.45 1.22
C TYR A 275 -23.87 -24.97 1.73
N TRP A 276 -24.68 -25.89 2.20
CA TRP A 276 -25.82 -25.52 2.99
C TRP A 276 -25.99 -26.56 4.12
N PRO A 277 -26.14 -26.09 5.35
CA PRO A 277 -26.34 -26.99 6.49
C PRO A 277 -27.72 -27.62 6.39
N GLU A 278 -27.73 -28.93 6.32
CA GLU A 278 -28.95 -29.73 6.51
C GLU A 278 -28.75 -30.72 7.62
N PRO A 279 -29.62 -30.74 8.64
CA PRO A 279 -29.51 -31.68 9.76
C PRO A 279 -29.47 -33.15 9.30
N ALA A 280 -30.15 -33.48 8.20
CA ALA A 280 -30.20 -34.82 7.65
C ALA A 280 -28.86 -35.29 7.04
N ASN A 281 -27.93 -34.40 6.73
CA ASN A 281 -26.69 -34.72 6.05
C ASN A 281 -25.45 -34.55 6.94
N ASN A 282 -25.62 -34.21 8.21
CA ASN A 282 -24.53 -33.97 9.15
C ASN A 282 -23.46 -32.95 8.67
N PHE A 283 -23.82 -31.99 7.83
CA PHE A 283 -22.95 -30.90 7.51
C PHE A 283 -22.94 -29.87 8.63
N PRO A 284 -21.80 -29.57 9.20
CA PRO A 284 -21.72 -28.56 10.24
C PRO A 284 -22.07 -27.18 9.66
N GLU A 285 -22.72 -26.34 10.42
CA GLU A 285 -22.85 -24.93 10.10
C GLU A 285 -21.46 -24.27 10.12
N ILE A 286 -21.24 -23.21 9.34
CA ILE A 286 -20.00 -22.42 9.38
C ILE A 286 -19.74 -21.92 10.80
N SER A 287 -20.79 -21.54 11.54
CA SER A 287 -20.71 -21.16 12.94
C SER A 287 -20.19 -22.28 13.87
N SER A 288 -20.21 -23.54 13.43
CA SER A 288 -19.63 -24.66 14.17
C SER A 288 -18.15 -24.85 13.96
N ILE A 289 -17.52 -24.08 13.05
CA ILE A 289 -16.07 -23.98 12.89
C ILE A 289 -15.57 -22.95 13.90
N PRO A 290 -14.87 -23.33 14.99
CA PRO A 290 -14.64 -22.44 16.13
C PRO A 290 -13.92 -21.14 15.77
N ALA A 291 -12.94 -21.20 14.87
CA ALA A 291 -12.17 -20.03 14.46
C ALA A 291 -13.02 -19.02 13.65
N ILE A 292 -13.92 -19.52 12.79
CA ILE A 292 -14.83 -18.67 12.00
C ILE A 292 -15.92 -18.10 12.92
N ALA A 293 -16.48 -18.89 13.82
CA ALA A 293 -17.46 -18.43 14.80
C ALA A 293 -16.90 -17.27 15.64
N ALA A 294 -15.69 -17.43 16.20
CA ALA A 294 -15.03 -16.38 16.97
C ALA A 294 -14.77 -15.11 16.16
N MET A 295 -14.46 -15.25 14.88
CA MET A 295 -14.25 -14.10 13.98
C MET A 295 -15.56 -13.36 13.72
N LEU A 296 -16.66 -14.08 13.44
CA LEU A 296 -17.99 -13.49 13.18
C LEU A 296 -18.57 -12.77 14.41
N ASP A 297 -18.20 -13.21 15.62
CA ASP A 297 -18.60 -12.54 16.86
C ASP A 297 -17.85 -11.21 17.11
N THR A 298 -16.71 -11.02 16.50
CA THR A 298 -15.80 -9.89 16.79
C THR A 298 -15.57 -8.92 15.64
N CYS A 299 -15.80 -9.36 14.41
CA CYS A 299 -15.53 -8.56 13.20
C CYS A 299 -16.82 -8.13 12.51
N SER A 300 -16.82 -6.92 11.97
CA SER A 300 -17.86 -6.49 11.03
C SER A 300 -17.73 -7.24 9.70
N ILE A 301 -18.84 -7.54 9.05
CA ILE A 301 -18.84 -8.12 7.69
C ILE A 301 -18.03 -7.25 6.70
N ALA A 302 -18.03 -5.94 6.91
CA ALA A 302 -17.25 -5.01 6.07
C ALA A 302 -15.73 -5.20 6.19
N ASP A 303 -15.27 -5.82 7.28
CA ASP A 303 -13.84 -6.06 7.53
C ASP A 303 -13.40 -7.46 7.07
N LEU A 304 -14.33 -8.26 6.56
CA LEU A 304 -14.04 -9.62 6.11
C LEU A 304 -13.58 -9.65 4.66
N VAL A 305 -12.54 -10.41 4.38
CA VAL A 305 -12.01 -10.67 3.05
C VAL A 305 -12.05 -12.16 2.76
N LEU A 306 -12.68 -12.54 1.64
CA LEU A 306 -12.59 -13.91 1.12
C LEU A 306 -11.28 -14.04 0.31
N LYS A 307 -10.42 -14.95 0.73
CA LYS A 307 -9.20 -15.29 -0.02
C LYS A 307 -9.33 -16.69 -0.60
N PHE A 308 -8.87 -16.86 -1.82
CA PHE A 308 -8.74 -18.17 -2.48
C PHE A 308 -7.66 -18.10 -3.56
N GLU A 309 -7.02 -19.22 -3.82
CA GLU A 309 -6.10 -19.37 -4.94
C GLU A 309 -6.87 -19.81 -6.19
N CYS A 310 -6.61 -19.15 -7.31
CA CYS A 310 -7.25 -19.45 -8.59
C CYS A 310 -6.22 -19.63 -9.69
N ARG A 311 -6.34 -20.74 -10.44
CA ARG A 311 -5.49 -21.00 -11.61
C ARG A 311 -6.33 -21.16 -12.87
N VAL A 312 -6.07 -20.33 -13.87
CA VAL A 312 -6.61 -20.47 -15.23
C VAL A 312 -5.46 -20.85 -16.16
N PRO A 313 -5.40 -22.10 -16.65
CA PRO A 313 -4.33 -22.51 -17.56
C PRO A 313 -4.35 -21.70 -18.85
N ALA A 314 -3.19 -21.29 -19.36
CA ALA A 314 -3.06 -20.45 -20.56
C ALA A 314 -3.72 -21.04 -21.81
N ASN A 315 -3.76 -22.40 -21.92
CA ASN A 315 -4.40 -23.10 -23.03
C ASN A 315 -5.89 -23.41 -22.80
N LYS A 316 -6.48 -22.94 -21.69
CA LYS A 316 -7.89 -23.16 -21.32
C LYS A 316 -8.46 -21.89 -20.71
N ALA A 317 -8.53 -20.83 -21.51
CA ALA A 317 -9.08 -19.57 -21.09
C ALA A 317 -10.51 -19.73 -20.54
N TRP A 318 -10.79 -19.03 -19.45
CA TRP A 318 -12.15 -18.93 -18.91
C TRP A 318 -13.04 -18.16 -19.88
N SER A 319 -14.11 -18.78 -20.35
CA SER A 319 -15.05 -18.18 -21.30
C SER A 319 -16.48 -18.16 -20.80
N ALA A 320 -16.71 -18.57 -19.55
CA ALA A 320 -18.01 -18.44 -18.88
C ALA A 320 -18.18 -17.02 -18.31
N SER A 321 -19.36 -16.75 -17.77
CA SER A 321 -19.61 -15.50 -17.03
C SER A 321 -18.78 -15.41 -15.74
N ALA A 322 -18.94 -14.32 -14.99
CA ALA A 322 -18.19 -14.10 -13.76
C ALA A 322 -18.33 -15.27 -12.76
N LEU A 323 -17.23 -15.61 -12.11
CA LEU A 323 -17.24 -16.47 -10.94
C LEU A 323 -17.89 -15.69 -9.79
N GLN A 324 -18.86 -16.31 -9.11
CA GLN A 324 -19.57 -15.68 -8.00
C GLN A 324 -19.37 -16.49 -6.73
N ALA A 325 -18.96 -15.82 -5.65
CA ALA A 325 -19.04 -16.34 -4.30
C ALA A 325 -20.25 -15.70 -3.60
N ILE A 326 -21.23 -16.51 -3.22
CA ILE A 326 -22.49 -16.03 -2.65
C ILE A 326 -22.58 -16.48 -1.20
N PHE A 327 -22.72 -15.51 -0.30
CA PHE A 327 -22.99 -15.74 1.11
C PHE A 327 -24.42 -15.31 1.42
N THR A 328 -25.19 -16.15 2.08
CA THR A 328 -26.54 -15.82 2.51
C THR A 328 -26.56 -15.78 4.03
N GLY A 329 -26.95 -14.66 4.60
CA GLY A 329 -26.79 -14.34 6.02
C GLY A 329 -28.00 -14.61 6.90
N ASN A 330 -28.93 -15.49 6.54
CA ASN A 330 -30.06 -15.74 7.41
C ASN A 330 -30.45 -17.23 7.38
N ALA A 331 -30.35 -17.89 8.51
CA ALA A 331 -30.85 -19.26 8.72
C ALA A 331 -32.35 -19.40 8.44
N ASP A 332 -33.12 -18.31 8.53
CA ASP A 332 -34.55 -18.25 8.27
C ASP A 332 -34.91 -18.03 6.80
N VAL A 333 -33.94 -17.87 5.92
CA VAL A 333 -34.21 -17.86 4.48
C VAL A 333 -34.44 -19.28 4.03
N THR A 334 -35.68 -19.72 4.21
CA THR A 334 -36.19 -20.90 3.52
C THR A 334 -35.96 -20.69 2.03
N TYR A 335 -35.09 -21.49 1.44
CA TYR A 335 -34.83 -21.53 0.01
C TYR A 335 -36.05 -22.11 -0.72
N THR A 336 -37.14 -21.36 -0.73
CA THR A 336 -38.18 -21.62 -1.69
C THR A 336 -37.74 -21.07 -3.02
N ASN A 337 -38.12 -21.70 -4.12
CA ASN A 337 -37.87 -21.18 -5.48
C ASN A 337 -38.32 -19.72 -5.62
N ALA A 338 -39.18 -19.23 -4.76
CA ALA A 338 -39.67 -17.88 -4.72
C ALA A 338 -38.71 -16.87 -4.08
N ASN A 339 -37.85 -17.31 -3.15
CA ASN A 339 -36.93 -16.45 -2.40
C ASN A 339 -35.47 -16.69 -2.77
N SER A 340 -35.20 -17.72 -3.57
CA SER A 340 -33.86 -18.06 -3.98
C SER A 340 -33.37 -17.05 -4.99
N GLN A 341 -32.29 -16.36 -4.67
CA GLN A 341 -31.53 -15.53 -5.60
C GLN A 341 -30.99 -16.36 -6.79
N TYR A 342 -30.94 -17.67 -6.63
CA TYR A 342 -30.55 -18.65 -7.62
C TYR A 342 -31.39 -18.59 -8.89
N TYR A 343 -32.69 -18.36 -8.78
CA TYR A 343 -33.59 -18.34 -9.92
C TYR A 343 -33.78 -16.96 -10.55
N GLY A 344 -33.30 -15.92 -9.97
CA GLY A 344 -33.28 -14.56 -10.57
C GLY A 344 -34.67 -13.99 -10.92
N ASN A 345 -35.77 -14.59 -10.41
CA ASN A 345 -37.12 -14.31 -10.86
C ASN A 345 -37.78 -13.08 -10.19
N LYS A 346 -37.07 -12.37 -9.32
CA LYS A 346 -37.68 -11.28 -8.55
C LYS A 346 -36.83 -10.01 -8.48
N GLY A 347 -36.02 -9.76 -9.48
CA GLY A 347 -35.27 -8.52 -9.56
C GLY A 347 -34.15 -8.38 -8.52
N LEU A 348 -33.88 -9.43 -7.75
CA LEU A 348 -32.73 -9.47 -6.85
C LEU A 348 -31.49 -9.89 -7.64
N PRO A 349 -30.36 -9.22 -7.45
CA PRO A 349 -29.13 -9.59 -8.13
C PRO A 349 -28.75 -11.02 -7.74
N ARG A 350 -28.30 -11.80 -8.71
CA ARG A 350 -27.71 -13.12 -8.45
C ARG A 350 -26.35 -12.94 -7.77
N GLY A 351 -26.36 -12.91 -6.45
CA GLY A 351 -25.18 -12.66 -5.65
C GLY A 351 -25.13 -11.22 -5.09
N LEU A 352 -24.64 -11.11 -3.89
CA LEU A 352 -24.40 -9.83 -3.22
C LEU A 352 -23.17 -9.11 -3.74
N TRP A 353 -22.51 -9.67 -4.74
CA TRP A 353 -21.30 -9.11 -5.31
C TRP A 353 -21.63 -8.33 -6.59
N ILE A 354 -21.63 -7.03 -6.45
CA ILE A 354 -21.61 -6.09 -7.57
C ILE A 354 -20.23 -5.42 -7.47
N PRO A 355 -19.39 -5.45 -8.54
CA PRO A 355 -18.11 -4.78 -8.52
C PRO A 355 -18.27 -3.27 -8.39
#